data_90d8c87a1e8d265653048b1ebd4d2533
#
_entry.id   90d8c87a1e8d265653048b1ebd4d2533
#
_cell.length_a   1.000
_cell.length_b   1.000
_cell.length_c   1.000
_cell.angle_alpha   90.00
_cell.angle_beta   90.00
_cell.angle_gamma   90.00
#
_symmetry.space_group_name_H-M   'P 1'
#
loop_
_entity.id
_entity.type
_entity.pdbx_description
1 polymer ?
#
loop_
_entity_poly.entity_id
_entity_poly.type
_entity_poly.pdbx_seq_one_letter_code
_entity_poly.pdbx_strand_id
1 'polypeptide(L)'
;MKLSMKLKLITTDYQNQVLLDTMQRFNSACDYISDIAYNNKVFGQVNLHHLTYYDIRDKFGLGAQMTVRAIGKVVESYKIEKKYKHTFKPFGAIVYDSRILKFKFPDKISISMLEGRQVIPFIFKNYRDIDIRRASGQADLVYHDGIFYLVVCVDLPEPPQDDTKEFLGVDMGIVN
;
A
#
# COMPACT_ATOMS: atom_id res chain seq x y z
N MET A 1 15.59 13.29 4.16
CA MET A 1 15.82 11.92 3.58
C MET A 1 14.61 11.04 3.92
N LYS A 2 14.14 10.20 2.98
CA LYS A 2 13.03 9.26 3.23
C LYS A 2 13.55 7.85 3.42
N LEU A 3 13.03 7.16 4.43
CA LEU A 3 13.36 5.76 4.72
C LEU A 3 12.09 4.91 4.76
N SER A 4 12.12 3.75 4.12
CA SER A 4 11.04 2.77 4.23
C SER A 4 11.28 1.86 5.43
N MET A 5 10.26 1.72 6.27
CA MET A 5 10.27 0.81 7.41
C MET A 5 9.20 -0.27 7.23
N LYS A 6 9.55 -1.49 7.64
CA LYS A 6 8.66 -2.65 7.60
C LYS A 6 8.19 -2.98 9.01
N LEU A 7 6.88 -2.84 9.26
CA LEU A 7 6.23 -3.15 10.53
C LEU A 7 5.56 -4.51 10.40
N LYS A 8 5.89 -5.46 11.28
CA LYS A 8 5.21 -6.75 11.33
C LYS A 8 3.92 -6.60 12.12
N LEU A 9 2.78 -6.96 11.54
CA LEU A 9 1.49 -6.97 12.22
C LEU A 9 1.32 -8.24 13.05
N ILE A 10 0.80 -8.10 14.26
CA ILE A 10 0.48 -9.19 15.16
C ILE A 10 -1.02 -9.42 15.10
N THR A 11 -1.45 -10.28 14.20
CA THR A 11 -2.85 -10.56 13.92
C THR A 11 -3.35 -11.76 14.71
N THR A 12 -4.62 -11.74 15.12
CA THR A 12 -5.36 -12.95 15.48
C THR A 12 -5.72 -13.75 14.21
N ASP A 13 -6.11 -15.02 14.35
CA ASP A 13 -6.55 -15.83 13.21
C ASP A 13 -7.72 -15.18 12.46
N TYR A 14 -8.68 -14.62 13.18
CA TYR A 14 -9.79 -13.86 12.60
C TYR A 14 -9.30 -12.64 11.81
N GLN A 15 -8.43 -11.81 12.39
CA GLN A 15 -7.88 -10.63 11.72
C GLN A 15 -7.05 -11.02 10.49
N ASN A 16 -6.32 -12.13 10.59
CA ASN A 16 -5.54 -12.66 9.47
C ASN A 16 -6.45 -13.01 8.29
N GLN A 17 -7.53 -13.76 8.55
CA GLN A 17 -8.50 -14.13 7.52
C GLN A 17 -9.17 -12.90 6.89
N VAL A 18 -9.65 -11.95 7.69
CA VAL A 18 -10.30 -10.74 7.18
C VAL A 18 -9.34 -9.87 6.36
N LEU A 19 -8.05 -9.83 6.73
CA LEU A 19 -7.04 -9.13 5.93
C LEU A 19 -6.78 -9.83 4.59
N LEU A 20 -6.71 -11.16 4.56
CA LEU A 20 -6.59 -11.93 3.32
C LEU A 20 -7.78 -11.68 2.39
N ASP A 21 -8.99 -11.77 2.93
CA ASP A 21 -10.22 -11.52 2.18
C ASP A 21 -10.27 -10.09 1.65
N THR A 22 -9.80 -9.13 2.45
CA THR A 22 -9.69 -7.72 2.04
C THR A 22 -8.71 -7.56 0.89
N MET A 23 -7.53 -8.18 0.96
CA MET A 23 -6.54 -8.12 -0.13
C MET A 23 -7.07 -8.74 -1.42
N GLN A 24 -7.65 -9.93 -1.32
CA GLN A 24 -8.22 -10.63 -2.48
C GLN A 24 -9.33 -9.81 -3.12
N ARG A 25 -10.27 -9.30 -2.32
CA ARG A 25 -11.40 -8.51 -2.80
C ARG A 25 -10.95 -7.20 -3.45
N PHE A 26 -9.97 -6.53 -2.83
CA PHE A 26 -9.39 -5.31 -3.37
C PHE A 26 -8.70 -5.55 -4.72
N ASN A 27 -7.88 -6.59 -4.84
CA ASN A 27 -7.19 -6.88 -6.09
C ASN A 27 -8.13 -7.41 -7.19
N SER A 28 -9.18 -8.16 -6.84
CA SER A 28 -10.25 -8.52 -7.79
C SER A 28 -11.01 -7.28 -8.31
N ALA A 29 -11.23 -6.30 -7.45
CA ALA A 29 -11.77 -5.01 -7.89
C ALA A 29 -10.80 -4.26 -8.82
N CYS A 30 -9.49 -4.32 -8.57
CA CYS A 30 -8.50 -3.76 -9.49
C CYS A 30 -8.53 -4.44 -10.87
N ASP A 31 -8.70 -5.76 -10.93
CA ASP A 31 -8.85 -6.49 -12.21
C ASP A 31 -10.10 -6.03 -12.96
N TYR A 32 -11.23 -5.89 -12.28
CA TYR A 32 -12.47 -5.39 -12.88
C TYR A 32 -12.30 -3.95 -13.42
N ILE A 33 -11.67 -3.06 -12.64
CA ILE A 33 -11.37 -1.70 -13.08
C ILE A 33 -10.44 -1.72 -14.29
N SER A 34 -9.43 -2.59 -14.29
CA SER A 34 -8.48 -2.73 -15.39
C SER A 34 -9.16 -3.21 -16.69
N ASP A 35 -10.12 -4.13 -16.61
CA ASP A 35 -10.93 -4.55 -17.76
C ASP A 35 -11.68 -3.37 -18.37
N ILE A 36 -12.34 -2.57 -17.56
CA ILE A 36 -13.08 -1.38 -18.01
C ILE A 36 -12.12 -0.35 -18.61
N ALA A 37 -11.01 -0.08 -17.93
CA ALA A 37 -9.99 0.88 -18.38
C ALA A 37 -9.43 0.51 -19.75
N TYR A 38 -9.05 -0.76 -19.92
CA TYR A 38 -8.43 -1.25 -21.15
C TYR A 38 -9.41 -1.29 -22.32
N ASN A 39 -10.62 -1.81 -22.11
CA ASN A 39 -11.63 -1.94 -23.14
C ASN A 39 -12.14 -0.58 -23.65
N ASN A 40 -12.30 0.39 -22.73
CA ASN A 40 -12.77 1.74 -23.07
C ASN A 40 -11.63 2.71 -23.39
N LYS A 41 -10.36 2.30 -23.27
CA LYS A 41 -9.17 3.18 -23.43
C LYS A 41 -9.19 4.40 -22.51
N VAL A 42 -9.71 4.22 -21.30
CA VAL A 42 -9.83 5.27 -20.29
C VAL A 42 -8.85 4.98 -19.15
N PHE A 43 -7.81 5.81 -19.00
CA PHE A 43 -6.74 5.59 -18.03
C PHE A 43 -6.59 6.71 -17.00
N GLY A 44 -7.46 7.71 -17.05
CA GLY A 44 -7.42 8.86 -16.14
C GLY A 44 -8.25 8.61 -14.88
N GLN A 45 -7.75 9.08 -13.72
CA GLN A 45 -8.37 8.89 -12.41
C GLN A 45 -9.83 9.35 -12.34
N VAL A 46 -10.12 10.54 -12.85
CA VAL A 46 -11.49 11.12 -12.78
C VAL A 46 -12.47 10.31 -13.61
N ASN A 47 -12.10 9.99 -14.85
CA ASN A 47 -12.97 9.26 -15.76
C ASN A 47 -13.21 7.82 -15.28
N LEU A 48 -12.16 7.11 -14.82
CA LEU A 48 -12.33 5.78 -14.23
C LEU A 48 -13.16 5.81 -12.95
N HIS A 49 -13.01 6.83 -12.14
CA HIS A 49 -13.86 7.00 -10.95
C HIS A 49 -15.33 7.09 -11.34
N HIS A 50 -15.69 7.93 -12.32
CA HIS A 50 -17.08 8.04 -12.79
C HIS A 50 -17.63 6.72 -13.36
N LEU A 51 -16.80 5.95 -14.07
CA LEU A 51 -17.22 4.71 -14.71
C LEU A 51 -17.34 3.53 -13.74
N THR A 52 -16.58 3.51 -12.62
CA THR A 52 -16.41 2.28 -11.86
C THR A 52 -16.74 2.40 -10.37
N TYR A 53 -16.81 3.61 -9.82
CA TYR A 53 -16.89 3.80 -8.36
C TYR A 53 -18.10 3.09 -7.72
N TYR A 54 -19.29 3.27 -8.27
CA TYR A 54 -20.50 2.66 -7.71
C TYR A 54 -20.55 1.15 -7.93
N ASP A 55 -20.12 0.69 -9.09
CA ASP A 55 -20.01 -0.74 -9.41
C ASP A 55 -19.07 -1.47 -8.46
N ILE A 56 -17.90 -0.86 -8.15
CA ILE A 56 -16.93 -1.45 -7.22
C ILE A 56 -17.52 -1.54 -5.82
N ARG A 57 -18.22 -0.50 -5.37
CA ARG A 57 -18.85 -0.52 -4.05
C ARG A 57 -19.94 -1.59 -3.95
N ASP A 58 -20.74 -1.73 -4.98
CA ASP A 58 -21.84 -2.68 -5.03
C ASP A 58 -21.33 -4.14 -5.16
N LYS A 59 -20.51 -4.41 -6.17
CA LYS A 59 -20.05 -5.78 -6.50
C LYS A 59 -19.01 -6.33 -5.55
N PHE A 60 -18.12 -5.47 -5.04
CA PHE A 60 -16.98 -5.90 -4.21
C PHE A 60 -17.14 -5.49 -2.74
N GLY A 61 -18.14 -4.70 -2.37
CA GLY A 61 -18.38 -4.28 -0.99
C GLY A 61 -17.23 -3.44 -0.39
N LEU A 62 -16.40 -2.83 -1.22
CA LEU A 62 -15.30 -1.99 -0.74
C LEU A 62 -15.82 -0.67 -0.17
N GLY A 63 -15.27 -0.24 0.96
CA GLY A 63 -15.53 1.09 1.51
C GLY A 63 -15.11 2.21 0.54
N ALA A 64 -15.71 3.39 0.68
CA ALA A 64 -15.51 4.51 -0.25
C ALA A 64 -14.03 4.81 -0.54
N GLN A 65 -13.20 4.96 0.50
CA GLN A 65 -11.79 5.27 0.32
C GLN A 65 -10.97 4.10 -0.24
N MET A 66 -11.31 2.86 0.11
CA MET A 66 -10.68 1.68 -0.49
C MET A 66 -10.98 1.59 -1.99
N THR A 67 -12.21 1.91 -2.40
CA THR A 67 -12.58 2.02 -3.83
C THR A 67 -11.74 3.06 -4.56
N VAL A 68 -11.58 4.24 -3.98
CA VAL A 68 -10.70 5.30 -4.56
C VAL A 68 -9.25 4.83 -4.67
N ARG A 69 -8.75 4.08 -3.68
CA ARG A 69 -7.38 3.52 -3.72
C ARG A 69 -7.23 2.42 -4.76
N ALA A 70 -8.24 1.58 -4.95
CA ALA A 70 -8.24 0.55 -6.01
C ALA A 70 -8.19 1.20 -7.41
N ILE A 71 -9.02 2.21 -7.66
CA ILE A 71 -8.98 2.98 -8.90
C ILE A 71 -7.61 3.61 -9.10
N GLY A 72 -7.06 4.26 -8.07
CA GLY A 72 -5.73 4.85 -8.10
C GLY A 72 -4.62 3.86 -8.45
N LYS A 73 -4.65 2.66 -7.86
CA LYS A 73 -3.67 1.60 -8.16
C LYS A 73 -3.68 1.19 -9.63
N VAL A 74 -4.87 1.06 -10.21
CA VAL A 74 -5.02 0.73 -11.65
C VAL A 74 -4.52 1.89 -12.53
N VAL A 75 -4.88 3.13 -12.19
CA VAL A 75 -4.38 4.31 -12.91
C VAL A 75 -2.85 4.37 -12.90
N GLU A 76 -2.22 4.13 -11.75
CA GLU A 76 -0.75 4.13 -11.65
C GLU A 76 -0.11 3.03 -12.52
N SER A 77 -0.71 1.83 -12.60
CA SER A 77 -0.20 0.78 -13.49
C SER A 77 -0.25 1.19 -14.96
N TYR A 78 -1.31 1.86 -15.40
CA TYR A 78 -1.44 2.35 -16.77
C TYR A 78 -0.63 3.61 -17.09
N LYS A 79 -0.06 4.29 -16.12
CA LYS A 79 0.96 5.33 -16.38
C LYS A 79 2.26 4.73 -16.91
N ILE A 80 2.57 3.50 -16.50
CA ILE A 80 3.79 2.80 -16.92
C ILE A 80 3.62 2.21 -18.30
N GLU A 81 2.53 1.48 -18.56
CA GLU A 81 2.29 0.80 -19.82
C GLU A 81 0.79 0.74 -20.13
N LYS A 82 0.39 1.17 -21.34
CA LYS A 82 -1.01 1.19 -21.80
C LYS A 82 -1.31 0.16 -22.89
N LYS A 83 -0.27 -0.49 -23.40
CA LYS A 83 -0.39 -1.41 -24.55
C LYS A 83 -1.08 -2.72 -24.15
N TYR A 84 -0.86 -3.17 -22.93
CA TYR A 84 -1.38 -4.45 -22.44
C TYR A 84 -2.36 -4.23 -21.29
N LYS A 85 -3.32 -5.15 -21.15
CA LYS A 85 -4.21 -5.18 -19.99
C LYS A 85 -3.40 -5.60 -18.76
N HIS A 86 -3.52 -4.85 -17.67
CA HIS A 86 -2.90 -5.18 -16.41
C HIS A 86 -3.79 -6.12 -15.59
N THR A 87 -3.16 -7.06 -14.88
CA THR A 87 -3.80 -7.96 -13.92
C THR A 87 -3.12 -7.84 -12.56
N PHE A 88 -3.86 -8.10 -11.50
CA PHE A 88 -3.41 -7.92 -10.13
C PHE A 88 -3.45 -9.24 -9.36
N LYS A 89 -2.34 -9.64 -8.74
CA LYS A 89 -2.28 -10.87 -7.94
C LYS A 89 -3.25 -10.76 -6.76
N PRO A 90 -3.98 -11.84 -6.40
CA PRO A 90 -4.97 -11.82 -5.31
C PRO A 90 -4.43 -11.24 -3.99
N PHE A 91 -3.19 -11.57 -3.65
CA PHE A 91 -2.50 -11.09 -2.45
C PHE A 91 -1.42 -10.05 -2.77
N GLY A 92 -1.58 -9.30 -3.86
CA GLY A 92 -0.74 -8.15 -4.17
C GLY A 92 -0.93 -7.02 -3.15
N ALA A 93 0.12 -6.23 -2.92
CA ALA A 93 0.09 -5.15 -1.93
C ALA A 93 -1.12 -4.21 -2.10
N ILE A 94 -1.69 -3.76 -0.98
CA ILE A 94 -2.77 -2.77 -0.95
C ILE A 94 -2.22 -1.47 -0.40
N VAL A 95 -2.54 -0.37 -1.06
CA VAL A 95 -2.16 0.98 -0.61
C VAL A 95 -3.21 1.52 0.37
N TYR A 96 -2.77 1.86 1.57
CA TYR A 96 -3.54 2.55 2.59
C TYR A 96 -3.11 4.01 2.71
N ASP A 97 -4.06 4.89 2.99
CA ASP A 97 -3.79 6.30 3.33
C ASP A 97 -4.35 6.64 4.72
N SER A 98 -4.14 7.87 5.17
CA SER A 98 -4.54 8.35 6.50
C SER A 98 -6.04 8.28 6.79
N ARG A 99 -6.90 8.12 5.79
CA ARG A 99 -8.35 7.97 5.96
C ARG A 99 -8.72 6.55 6.37
N ILE A 100 -7.99 5.56 5.90
CA ILE A 100 -8.27 4.13 6.13
C ILE A 100 -7.24 3.44 7.03
N LEU A 101 -6.13 4.10 7.35
CA LEU A 101 -5.11 3.66 8.29
C LEU A 101 -4.76 4.80 9.25
N LYS A 102 -4.70 4.50 10.55
CA LYS A 102 -4.22 5.44 11.58
C LYS A 102 -3.30 4.74 12.55
N PHE A 103 -2.20 5.36 12.88
CA PHE A 103 -1.35 4.91 13.98
C PHE A 103 -2.01 5.22 15.32
N LYS A 104 -1.95 4.25 16.22
CA LYS A 104 -2.29 4.37 17.64
C LYS A 104 -1.03 4.03 18.44
N PHE A 105 -0.17 5.02 18.56
CA PHE A 105 1.10 4.84 19.26
C PHE A 105 0.92 4.37 20.72
N PRO A 106 1.90 3.59 21.26
CA PRO A 106 3.23 3.35 20.67
C PRO A 106 3.29 2.21 19.65
N ASP A 107 2.38 1.22 19.69
CA ASP A 107 2.58 -0.09 19.08
C ASP A 107 1.36 -0.65 18.32
N LYS A 108 0.35 0.17 18.02
CA LYS A 108 -0.87 -0.27 17.37
C LYS A 108 -1.21 0.58 16.15
N ILE A 109 -1.92 -0.05 15.21
CA ILE A 109 -2.60 0.62 14.11
C ILE A 109 -4.11 0.39 14.20
N SER A 110 -4.87 1.33 13.64
CA SER A 110 -6.29 1.17 13.35
C SER A 110 -6.45 1.16 11.85
N ILE A 111 -6.84 0.01 11.29
CA ILE A 111 -6.88 -0.26 9.84
C ILE A 111 -8.30 -0.63 9.41
N SER A 112 -8.77 -0.09 8.28
CA SER A 112 -10.05 -0.45 7.68
C SER A 112 -9.91 -1.74 6.87
N MET A 113 -10.85 -2.65 7.07
CA MET A 113 -10.96 -3.92 6.36
C MET A 113 -12.39 -4.09 5.84
N LEU A 114 -12.71 -5.19 5.17
CA LEU A 114 -14.07 -5.48 4.67
C LEU A 114 -15.11 -5.45 5.79
N GLU A 115 -14.80 -6.01 6.94
CA GLU A 115 -15.70 -6.12 8.09
C GLU A 115 -15.57 -4.95 9.07
N GLY A 116 -15.14 -3.79 8.57
CA GLY A 116 -14.99 -2.59 9.37
C GLY A 116 -13.56 -2.34 9.82
N ARG A 117 -13.42 -1.49 10.82
CA ARG A 117 -12.13 -1.03 11.31
C ARG A 117 -11.65 -1.87 12.50
N GLN A 118 -10.42 -2.38 12.40
CA GLN A 118 -9.78 -3.19 13.43
C GLN A 118 -8.56 -2.49 14.02
N VAL A 119 -8.22 -2.84 15.26
CA VAL A 119 -6.99 -2.39 15.91
C VAL A 119 -6.03 -3.57 15.99
N ILE A 120 -4.84 -3.42 15.41
CA ILE A 120 -3.84 -4.48 15.29
C ILE A 120 -2.52 -3.98 15.89
N PRO A 121 -1.91 -4.72 16.83
CA PRO A 121 -0.56 -4.44 17.29
C PRO A 121 0.48 -4.66 16.19
N PHE A 122 1.58 -3.94 16.27
CA PHE A 122 2.73 -4.16 15.39
C PHE A 122 4.04 -4.16 16.17
N ILE A 123 5.04 -4.82 15.60
CA ILE A 123 6.43 -4.76 16.05
C ILE A 123 7.33 -4.38 14.87
N PHE A 124 8.45 -3.74 15.16
CA PHE A 124 9.47 -3.41 14.18
C PHE A 124 10.85 -3.46 14.81
N LYS A 125 11.84 -3.75 13.98
CA LYS A 125 13.24 -3.57 14.38
C LYS A 125 13.63 -2.11 14.21
N ASN A 126 13.96 -1.46 15.30
CA ASN A 126 14.50 -0.11 15.25
C ASN A 126 16.02 -0.15 15.12
N TYR A 127 16.53 -0.02 13.90
CA TYR A 127 17.96 -0.11 13.62
C TYR A 127 18.74 1.20 13.87
N ARG A 128 18.05 2.33 14.05
CA ARG A 128 18.69 3.66 14.10
C ARG A 128 17.93 4.65 14.97
N ASP A 129 17.31 4.20 16.05
CA ASP A 129 16.47 5.03 16.93
C ASP A 129 15.48 5.92 16.18
N ILE A 130 14.92 5.36 15.08
CA ILE A 130 13.99 6.09 14.22
C ILE A 130 12.66 6.25 14.93
N ASP A 131 12.21 7.48 15.07
CA ASP A 131 10.90 7.76 15.60
C ASP A 131 9.80 7.43 14.59
N ILE A 132 9.10 6.31 14.79
CA ILE A 132 7.99 5.86 13.94
C ILE A 132 6.84 6.90 13.86
N ARG A 133 6.73 7.83 14.80
CA ARG A 133 5.74 8.92 14.75
C ARG A 133 5.93 9.86 13.56
N ARG A 134 7.09 9.81 12.93
CA ARG A 134 7.40 10.52 11.67
C ARG A 134 6.93 9.78 10.43
N ALA A 135 6.29 8.60 10.59
CA ALA A 135 5.68 7.90 9.46
C ALA A 135 4.55 8.77 8.89
N SER A 136 4.62 9.04 7.61
CA SER A 136 3.71 9.94 6.92
C SER A 136 3.28 9.39 5.56
N GLY A 137 2.14 9.88 5.06
CA GLY A 137 1.66 9.59 3.73
C GLY A 137 0.96 8.24 3.60
N GLN A 138 1.36 7.49 2.60
CA GLN A 138 0.79 6.19 2.27
C GLN A 138 1.58 5.06 2.93
N ALA A 139 0.90 3.94 3.15
CA ALA A 139 1.49 2.72 3.64
C ALA A 139 1.01 1.54 2.79
N ASP A 140 1.90 0.60 2.51
CA ASP A 140 1.57 -0.60 1.74
C ASP A 140 1.37 -1.78 2.69
N LEU A 141 0.18 -2.39 2.66
CA LEU A 141 -0.06 -3.67 3.31
C LEU A 141 0.44 -4.79 2.40
N VAL A 142 1.37 -5.57 2.90
CA VAL A 142 2.03 -6.66 2.20
C VAL A 142 1.83 -7.97 2.96
N TYR A 143 1.52 -9.05 2.24
CA TYR A 143 1.44 -10.40 2.77
C TYR A 143 2.60 -11.25 2.23
N HIS A 144 3.35 -11.87 3.12
CA HIS A 144 4.48 -12.72 2.76
C HIS A 144 4.66 -13.83 3.80
N ASP A 145 4.73 -15.08 3.36
CA ASP A 145 4.96 -16.27 4.19
C ASP A 145 4.04 -16.37 5.43
N GLY A 146 2.74 -16.12 5.23
CA GLY A 146 1.77 -16.21 6.32
C GLY A 146 1.71 -14.99 7.23
N ILE A 147 2.50 -13.94 6.97
CA ILE A 147 2.64 -12.78 7.84
C ILE A 147 2.26 -11.51 7.11
N PHE A 148 1.49 -10.65 7.76
CA PHE A 148 1.21 -9.31 7.27
C PHE A 148 2.25 -8.31 7.73
N TYR A 149 2.67 -7.48 6.80
CA TYR A 149 3.56 -6.35 7.04
C TYR A 149 2.93 -5.06 6.53
N LEU A 150 3.21 -3.98 7.24
CA LEU A 150 2.92 -2.64 6.78
C LEU A 150 4.25 -1.95 6.44
N VAL A 151 4.41 -1.56 5.18
CA VAL A 151 5.58 -0.79 4.73
C VAL A 151 5.21 0.67 4.77
N VAL A 152 5.92 1.45 5.56
CA VAL A 152 5.69 2.88 5.78
C VAL A 152 6.91 3.69 5.40
N CYS A 153 6.68 4.93 4.96
CA CYS A 153 7.75 5.89 4.71
C CYS A 153 7.91 6.81 5.93
N VAL A 154 9.14 6.96 6.40
CA VAL A 154 9.49 7.85 7.53
C VAL A 154 10.38 8.96 7.02
N ASP A 155 10.01 10.20 7.33
CA ASP A 155 10.81 11.37 7.00
C ASP A 155 11.88 11.60 8.07
N LEU A 156 13.14 11.47 7.67
CA LEU A 156 14.29 11.73 8.52
C LEU A 156 14.93 13.08 8.17
N PRO A 157 15.50 13.79 9.17
CA PRO A 157 16.32 14.95 8.88
C PRO A 157 17.48 14.54 7.96
N GLU A 158 17.87 15.43 7.08
CA GLU A 158 19.09 15.21 6.30
C GLU A 158 20.29 15.23 7.23
N PRO A 159 21.24 14.29 7.08
CA PRO A 159 22.48 14.35 7.83
C PRO A 159 23.20 15.66 7.49
N PRO A 160 23.94 16.24 8.44
CA PRO A 160 24.77 17.40 8.15
C PRO A 160 25.66 17.07 6.94
N GLN A 161 25.75 18.01 6.00
CA GLN A 161 26.69 17.88 4.89
C GLN A 161 28.10 17.84 5.46
N ASP A 162 28.83 16.81 5.12
CA ASP A 162 30.26 16.73 5.45
C ASP A 162 31.02 17.50 4.35
N ASP A 163 31.87 18.45 4.76
CA ASP A 163 32.68 19.27 3.85
C ASP A 163 33.87 18.47 3.25
N THR A 164 33.86 17.17 3.32
CA THR A 164 34.89 16.32 2.73
C THR A 164 34.91 16.48 1.21
N LYS A 165 36.08 16.82 0.68
CA LYS A 165 36.33 17.00 -0.76
C LYS A 165 36.63 15.67 -1.49
N GLU A 166 36.68 14.57 -0.75
CA GLU A 166 37.01 13.25 -1.30
C GLU A 166 35.77 12.35 -1.27
N PHE A 167 35.43 11.77 -2.41
CA PHE A 167 34.31 10.86 -2.58
C PHE A 167 34.82 9.50 -3.06
N LEU A 168 34.45 8.43 -2.36
CA LEU A 168 34.63 7.06 -2.82
C LEU A 168 33.27 6.55 -3.35
N GLY A 169 33.14 6.40 -4.66
CA GLY A 169 32.01 5.73 -5.28
C GLY A 169 32.25 4.21 -5.26
N VAL A 170 31.39 3.45 -4.57
CA VAL A 170 31.39 1.99 -4.63
C VAL A 170 30.16 1.55 -5.41
N ASP A 171 30.39 0.97 -6.59
CA ASP A 171 29.34 0.27 -7.35
C ASP A 171 29.40 -1.21 -6.97
N MET A 172 28.37 -1.66 -6.25
CA MET A 172 28.21 -3.08 -5.93
C MET A 172 27.32 -3.72 -7.00
N GLY A 173 27.89 -3.96 -8.18
CA GLY A 173 27.24 -4.71 -9.25
C GLY A 173 26.89 -6.12 -8.74
N ILE A 174 25.59 -6.49 -8.83
CA ILE A 174 25.17 -7.88 -8.63
C ILE A 174 25.56 -8.64 -9.90
N VAL A 175 26.56 -9.50 -9.77
CA VAL A 175 26.89 -10.48 -10.82
C VAL A 175 25.87 -11.61 -10.69
N ASN A 176 24.99 -11.75 -11.71
CA ASN A 176 24.12 -12.92 -11.88
C ASN A 176 24.91 -14.13 -12.37
#